data_f3e9f85e3bb9d77496c5ea62cf1e8247
#
_entry.id   f3e9f85e3bb9d77496c5ea62cf1e8247
#
_cell.length_a   1.000
_cell.length_b   1.000
_cell.length_c   1.000
_cell.angle_alpha   90.00
_cell.angle_beta   90.00
_cell.angle_gamma   90.00
#
_symmetry.space_group_name_H-M   'P 1'
#
loop_
_entity.id
_entity.type
_entity.pdbx_description
1 polymer ?
#
loop_
_entity_poly.entity_id
_entity_poly.type
_entity_poly.pdbx_seq_one_letter_code
_entity_poly.pdbx_strand_id
1 'polypeptide(L)'
;MVNRRSFLKYLGWSGAAVTAAAPVALANTNPAPNVPATITGRVLGNGKGIANVAVTDGYSVVVTDKNGQYSLPAAAAAEFVYISLPAGYAVPHERGVAQFYQPITAKNGGFTADFKLEKLAVDDRKHQFVVWADTQIISKKDGEQLKAQSAPDLRDLVASYPKGSLFHGIGCGDLVWDHFELYADYKEAIGMTGMPFFNVIGNHDLDLDARSDDYSARTFKQQFGPTYYSFNRGQVHYVMLDDVFFIGTAKKYIGYLTENQLHWLEQDLKLVKPGTTVVVSLHIPTQTGHKRRENLKEEELGGSVSNRKQLYEMLKPFNAHIMSGHTHVNEKWEEGSVMEHVHGTVCGAWWTGPICSDGTPSGYAVYEVDGGEIRWYYKSTGKPREHQLRLYEKGRVKTASEYMAVNVWNWDPKWKLEWLEDGVVKGTPEQRVSHDPWAVELYAGPDLPKKHKFVDPTMTDHLFFFQPSASAKKITVRATDRFGGVYSETMTLA
;
A
#
# COMPACT_ATOMS: atom_id res chain seq x y z
N MET A 1 22.73 -18.77 -15.54
CA MET A 1 21.93 -18.46 -14.33
C MET A 1 22.09 -16.98 -14.07
N VAL A 2 21.06 -16.20 -14.33
CA VAL A 2 21.06 -14.75 -14.11
C VAL A 2 20.43 -14.55 -12.74
N ASN A 3 21.24 -14.20 -11.73
CA ASN A 3 20.72 -13.86 -10.41
C ASN A 3 20.25 -12.39 -10.37
N ARG A 4 19.56 -11.99 -9.33
CA ARG A 4 19.02 -10.63 -9.14
C ARG A 4 20.09 -9.54 -9.34
N ARG A 5 21.33 -9.78 -8.94
CA ARG A 5 22.49 -8.91 -9.21
C ARG A 5 22.77 -8.72 -10.71
N SER A 6 22.51 -9.75 -11.51
CA SER A 6 22.71 -9.69 -12.96
C SER A 6 21.55 -8.97 -13.66
N PHE A 7 20.31 -9.09 -13.17
CA PHE A 7 19.16 -8.36 -13.69
C PHE A 7 19.33 -6.84 -13.52
N LEU A 8 19.82 -6.40 -12.37
CA LEU A 8 20.09 -4.98 -12.10
C LEU A 8 21.36 -4.45 -12.84
N LYS A 9 22.33 -5.30 -13.18
CA LYS A 9 23.52 -4.90 -13.96
C LYS A 9 23.27 -4.67 -15.44
N TYR A 10 22.19 -5.20 -16.00
CA TYR A 10 21.83 -4.96 -17.42
C TYR A 10 21.19 -3.59 -17.66
N LEU A 11 20.97 -2.77 -16.62
CA LEU A 11 20.51 -1.40 -16.74
C LEU A 11 21.61 -0.36 -17.00
N GLY A 12 22.89 -0.79 -17.15
CA GLY A 12 24.04 0.06 -17.41
C GLY A 12 24.59 -0.07 -18.82
N TRP A 13 24.47 0.97 -19.66
CA TRP A 13 25.25 1.37 -20.82
C TRP A 13 25.40 0.39 -22.01
N SER A 14 24.67 0.66 -23.04
CA SER A 14 25.09 0.44 -24.41
C SER A 14 24.95 1.75 -25.21
N GLY A 15 26.08 2.42 -25.43
CA GLY A 15 26.18 3.53 -26.37
C GLY A 15 26.03 3.00 -27.78
N ALA A 16 25.09 3.52 -28.56
CA ALA A 16 24.97 3.31 -29.98
C ALA A 16 24.94 4.66 -30.68
N ALA A 17 25.75 4.74 -31.73
CA ALA A 17 25.99 5.93 -32.55
C ALA A 17 24.69 6.49 -33.18
N VAL A 18 24.51 7.80 -33.02
CA VAL A 18 23.43 8.56 -33.62
C VAL A 18 23.80 8.89 -35.06
N THR A 19 23.10 8.31 -36.04
CA THR A 19 23.04 8.84 -37.39
C THR A 19 21.90 9.86 -37.44
N ALA A 20 22.22 11.11 -37.73
CA ALA A 20 21.28 12.20 -37.87
C ALA A 20 20.36 11.99 -39.08
N ALA A 21 19.08 11.68 -38.82
CA ALA A 21 18.01 11.84 -39.79
C ALA A 21 17.29 13.15 -39.51
N ALA A 22 17.04 13.93 -40.55
CA ALA A 22 16.36 15.22 -40.46
C ALA A 22 14.96 15.10 -39.85
N PRO A 23 14.47 16.09 -39.07
CA PRO A 23 13.17 16.01 -38.45
C PRO A 23 12.06 16.16 -39.50
N VAL A 24 11.33 15.10 -39.75
CA VAL A 24 9.99 15.22 -40.33
C VAL A 24 9.08 15.75 -39.22
N ALA A 25 8.74 17.02 -39.28
CA ALA A 25 7.73 17.60 -38.45
C ALA A 25 6.36 16.98 -38.83
N LEU A 26 6.01 15.88 -38.22
CA LEU A 26 4.62 15.44 -38.14
C LEU A 26 3.94 16.41 -37.17
N ALA A 27 3.23 17.40 -37.73
CA ALA A 27 2.26 18.17 -36.98
C ALA A 27 1.22 17.19 -36.45
N ASN A 28 1.37 16.81 -35.17
CA ASN A 28 0.39 16.05 -34.43
C ASN A 28 -0.78 17.00 -34.15
N THR A 29 -1.71 17.13 -35.09
CA THR A 29 -3.02 17.75 -34.85
C THR A 29 -3.91 16.73 -34.12
N ASN A 30 -3.52 16.32 -32.94
CA ASN A 30 -4.52 15.86 -31.99
C ASN A 30 -5.30 17.14 -31.60
N PRO A 31 -6.60 17.24 -31.90
CA PRO A 31 -7.38 18.33 -31.35
C PRO A 31 -7.19 18.32 -29.84
N ALA A 32 -6.87 19.47 -29.25
CA ALA A 32 -6.86 19.61 -27.80
C ALA A 32 -8.15 19.00 -27.27
N PRO A 33 -8.10 18.16 -26.22
CA PRO A 33 -9.33 17.59 -25.67
C PRO A 33 -10.29 18.74 -25.40
N ASN A 34 -11.52 18.59 -25.87
CA ASN A 34 -12.57 19.59 -25.78
C ASN A 34 -13.08 19.57 -24.34
N VAL A 35 -12.25 20.00 -23.38
CA VAL A 35 -12.56 20.04 -21.95
C VAL A 35 -13.50 21.22 -21.71
N PRO A 36 -14.58 21.05 -20.97
CA PRO A 36 -15.49 22.15 -20.65
C PRO A 36 -14.74 23.22 -19.85
N ALA A 37 -15.02 24.50 -20.12
CA ALA A 37 -14.40 25.60 -19.38
C ALA A 37 -14.78 25.59 -17.89
N THR A 38 -15.92 25.00 -17.54
CA THR A 38 -16.42 24.92 -16.17
C THR A 38 -17.21 23.63 -15.95
N ILE A 39 -16.95 22.99 -14.82
CA ILE A 39 -17.72 21.86 -14.31
C ILE A 39 -18.62 22.36 -13.19
N THR A 40 -19.92 22.08 -13.28
CA THR A 40 -20.90 22.44 -12.24
C THR A 40 -21.60 21.18 -11.74
N GLY A 41 -22.22 21.27 -10.58
CA GLY A 41 -23.02 20.16 -10.06
C GLY A 41 -23.42 20.35 -8.61
N ARG A 42 -23.93 19.26 -8.03
CA ARG A 42 -24.39 19.23 -6.64
C ARG A 42 -23.91 17.95 -5.94
N VAL A 43 -23.57 18.10 -4.67
CA VAL A 43 -23.35 16.95 -3.77
C VAL A 43 -24.55 16.87 -2.83
N LEU A 44 -25.25 15.75 -2.88
CA LEU A 44 -26.50 15.53 -2.17
C LEU A 44 -26.37 14.33 -1.21
N GLY A 45 -26.82 14.53 0.04
CA GLY A 45 -26.98 13.47 1.03
C GLY A 45 -28.45 13.25 1.35
N ASN A 46 -29.00 12.07 1.06
CA ASN A 46 -30.42 11.77 1.21
C ASN A 46 -31.32 12.86 0.58
N GLY A 47 -30.92 13.35 -0.60
CA GLY A 47 -31.66 14.37 -1.37
C GLY A 47 -31.47 15.83 -0.92
N LYS A 48 -30.68 16.08 0.15
CA LYS A 48 -30.37 17.45 0.63
C LYS A 48 -28.92 17.80 0.26
N GLY A 49 -28.67 19.09 -0.03
CA GLY A 49 -27.31 19.57 -0.29
C GLY A 49 -26.37 19.34 0.89
N ILE A 50 -25.15 18.90 0.61
CA ILE A 50 -24.07 18.77 1.60
C ILE A 50 -23.11 19.93 1.37
N ALA A 51 -22.92 20.78 2.37
CA ALA A 51 -21.99 21.90 2.34
C ALA A 51 -20.56 21.46 2.66
N ASN A 52 -19.58 22.25 2.20
CA ASN A 52 -18.15 22.08 2.50
C ASN A 52 -17.57 20.73 2.05
N VAL A 53 -18.12 20.12 1.02
CA VAL A 53 -17.51 18.95 0.37
C VAL A 53 -16.49 19.44 -0.64
N ALA A 54 -15.25 18.97 -0.54
CA ALA A 54 -14.24 19.27 -1.55
C ALA A 54 -14.58 18.55 -2.86
N VAL A 55 -14.52 19.30 -3.96
CA VAL A 55 -14.72 18.82 -5.33
C VAL A 55 -13.51 19.24 -6.15
N THR A 56 -13.00 18.36 -6.96
CA THR A 56 -11.77 18.57 -7.71
C THR A 56 -11.81 17.91 -9.08
N ASP A 57 -10.96 18.39 -9.98
CA ASP A 57 -10.65 17.79 -11.27
C ASP A 57 -9.22 17.19 -11.30
N GLY A 58 -8.56 17.16 -10.13
CA GLY A 58 -7.16 16.74 -9.98
C GLY A 58 -6.16 17.90 -10.03
N TYR A 59 -6.62 19.10 -10.37
CA TYR A 59 -5.77 20.30 -10.49
C TYR A 59 -6.23 21.42 -9.55
N SER A 60 -7.50 21.66 -9.49
CA SER A 60 -8.14 22.66 -8.64
C SER A 60 -9.07 22.01 -7.64
N VAL A 61 -9.18 22.60 -6.45
CA VAL A 61 -10.11 22.16 -5.40
C VAL A 61 -11.05 23.31 -5.06
N VAL A 62 -12.36 23.04 -5.11
CA VAL A 62 -13.40 23.94 -4.64
C VAL A 62 -14.24 23.24 -3.57
N VAL A 63 -15.05 23.99 -2.83
CA VAL A 63 -15.98 23.40 -1.85
C VAL A 63 -17.44 23.73 -2.22
N THR A 64 -18.33 22.81 -1.89
CA THR A 64 -19.77 23.02 -2.09
C THR A 64 -20.34 24.10 -1.15
N ASP A 65 -21.31 24.85 -1.63
CA ASP A 65 -22.07 25.81 -0.85
C ASP A 65 -23.08 25.13 0.10
N LYS A 66 -23.87 25.95 0.84
CA LYS A 66 -24.93 25.46 1.75
C LYS A 66 -26.03 24.61 1.10
N ASN A 67 -26.18 24.69 -0.22
CA ASN A 67 -27.14 23.90 -0.99
C ASN A 67 -26.50 22.70 -1.69
N GLY A 68 -25.21 22.45 -1.40
CA GLY A 68 -24.40 21.41 -2.02
C GLY A 68 -23.95 21.74 -3.45
N GLN A 69 -24.10 22.98 -3.93
CA GLN A 69 -23.74 23.39 -5.28
C GLN A 69 -22.25 23.72 -5.36
N TYR A 70 -21.64 23.45 -6.51
CA TYR A 70 -20.27 23.83 -6.81
C TYR A 70 -20.09 24.28 -8.25
N SER A 71 -19.05 25.07 -8.48
CA SER A 71 -18.56 25.45 -9.80
C SER A 71 -17.04 25.39 -9.78
N LEU A 72 -16.47 24.55 -10.63
CA LEU A 72 -15.06 24.24 -10.71
C LEU A 72 -14.55 24.65 -12.09
N PRO A 73 -13.55 25.57 -12.19
CA PRO A 73 -12.84 25.80 -13.45
C PRO A 73 -12.13 24.50 -13.87
N ALA A 74 -12.38 24.00 -15.07
CA ALA A 74 -11.82 22.75 -15.52
C ALA A 74 -10.41 22.95 -16.09
N ALA A 75 -9.43 22.16 -15.62
CA ALA A 75 -8.12 22.12 -16.25
C ALA A 75 -8.20 21.40 -17.61
N ALA A 76 -7.39 21.84 -18.57
CA ALA A 76 -7.38 21.27 -19.92
C ALA A 76 -6.99 19.78 -19.97
N ALA A 77 -6.26 19.31 -18.98
CA ALA A 77 -5.82 17.91 -18.84
C ALA A 77 -6.73 17.08 -17.90
N ALA A 78 -7.82 17.66 -17.38
CA ALA A 78 -8.70 16.96 -16.46
C ALA A 78 -9.46 15.81 -17.15
N GLU A 79 -9.35 14.61 -16.59
CA GLU A 79 -10.04 13.41 -17.07
C GLU A 79 -11.28 13.08 -16.25
N PHE A 80 -11.28 13.47 -14.97
CA PHE A 80 -12.33 13.19 -14.01
C PHE A 80 -12.74 14.44 -13.23
N VAL A 81 -13.96 14.43 -12.73
CA VAL A 81 -14.38 15.24 -11.58
C VAL A 81 -14.72 14.30 -10.43
N TYR A 82 -14.27 14.63 -9.24
CA TYR A 82 -14.44 13.76 -8.07
C TYR A 82 -14.57 14.55 -6.77
N ILE A 83 -15.11 13.89 -5.77
CA ILE A 83 -15.31 14.47 -4.45
C ILE A 83 -14.38 13.82 -3.42
N SER A 84 -13.88 14.59 -2.47
CA SER A 84 -13.41 14.05 -1.21
C SER A 84 -14.63 13.62 -0.40
N LEU A 85 -14.92 12.30 -0.38
CA LEU A 85 -16.10 11.77 0.31
C LEU A 85 -16.16 12.30 1.75
N PRO A 86 -17.25 12.95 2.17
CA PRO A 86 -17.35 13.49 3.52
C PRO A 86 -17.59 12.38 4.55
N ALA A 87 -17.09 12.57 5.79
CA ALA A 87 -17.41 11.71 6.92
C ALA A 87 -18.92 11.66 7.19
N GLY A 88 -19.38 10.56 7.77
CA GLY A 88 -20.80 10.32 8.06
C GLY A 88 -21.62 9.82 6.88
N TYR A 89 -21.00 9.51 5.74
CA TYR A 89 -21.67 8.97 4.56
C TYR A 89 -21.09 7.62 4.14
N ALA A 90 -21.95 6.76 3.61
CA ALA A 90 -21.55 5.49 3.04
C ALA A 90 -20.64 5.73 1.82
N VAL A 91 -19.64 4.88 1.64
CA VAL A 91 -18.82 4.88 0.42
C VAL A 91 -19.58 4.15 -0.68
N PRO A 92 -20.01 4.82 -1.75
CA PRO A 92 -20.57 4.14 -2.89
C PRO A 92 -19.49 3.21 -3.50
N HIS A 93 -19.86 2.00 -3.88
CA HIS A 93 -18.90 1.09 -4.53
C HIS A 93 -19.60 0.12 -5.48
N GLU A 94 -18.85 -0.28 -6.51
CA GLU A 94 -19.27 -1.32 -7.43
C GLU A 94 -18.25 -2.46 -7.39
N ARG A 95 -18.72 -3.67 -7.05
CA ARG A 95 -17.85 -4.84 -6.88
C ARG A 95 -16.62 -4.59 -6.02
N GLY A 96 -16.80 -3.85 -4.92
CA GLY A 96 -15.72 -3.47 -4.03
C GLY A 96 -14.91 -2.23 -4.46
N VAL A 97 -15.00 -1.73 -5.68
CA VAL A 97 -14.30 -0.51 -6.13
C VAL A 97 -15.07 0.73 -5.70
N ALA A 98 -14.46 1.61 -4.91
CA ALA A 98 -15.07 2.87 -4.45
C ALA A 98 -15.44 3.79 -5.64
N GLN A 99 -16.62 4.40 -5.57
CA GLN A 99 -17.21 5.24 -6.63
C GLN A 99 -17.42 6.67 -6.10
N PHE A 100 -16.42 7.53 -6.29
CA PHE A 100 -16.43 8.92 -5.82
C PHE A 100 -16.15 9.91 -6.95
N TYR A 101 -16.07 9.45 -8.19
CA TYR A 101 -15.65 10.18 -9.39
C TYR A 101 -16.60 9.98 -10.55
N GLN A 102 -16.53 10.89 -11.52
CA GLN A 102 -17.19 10.77 -12.82
C GLN A 102 -16.19 11.16 -13.92
N PRO A 103 -16.10 10.39 -15.02
CA PRO A 103 -15.29 10.79 -16.17
C PRO A 103 -15.85 12.04 -16.80
N ILE A 104 -14.99 12.99 -17.17
CA ILE A 104 -15.40 14.18 -17.91
C ILE A 104 -15.62 13.78 -19.37
N THR A 105 -16.88 13.77 -19.80
CA THR A 105 -17.22 13.56 -21.20
C THR A 105 -17.29 14.93 -21.88
N ALA A 106 -16.29 15.24 -22.72
CA ALA A 106 -16.22 16.50 -23.44
C ALA A 106 -17.52 16.82 -24.17
N LYS A 107 -18.10 17.97 -23.88
CA LYS A 107 -19.25 18.51 -24.62
C LYS A 107 -19.09 20.01 -24.72
N ASN A 108 -19.48 20.56 -25.86
CA ASN A 108 -19.45 21.99 -26.11
C ASN A 108 -20.25 22.74 -25.01
N GLY A 109 -19.59 23.55 -24.23
CA GLY A 109 -20.16 24.55 -23.35
C GLY A 109 -20.28 24.27 -21.86
N GLY A 110 -20.06 23.07 -21.36
CA GLY A 110 -20.09 22.78 -19.93
C GLY A 110 -20.29 21.30 -19.62
N PHE A 111 -19.92 20.90 -18.41
CA PHE A 111 -20.13 19.55 -17.89
C PHE A 111 -20.83 19.66 -16.53
N THR A 112 -21.83 18.82 -16.30
CA THR A 112 -22.52 18.76 -15.02
C THR A 112 -22.35 17.41 -14.39
N ALA A 113 -21.86 17.37 -13.14
CA ALA A 113 -21.67 16.15 -12.38
C ALA A 113 -22.32 16.28 -10.99
N ASP A 114 -23.37 15.52 -10.77
CA ASP A 114 -24.04 15.42 -9.48
C ASP A 114 -23.58 14.16 -8.73
N PHE A 115 -23.32 14.30 -7.42
CA PHE A 115 -22.98 13.19 -6.53
C PHE A 115 -24.10 12.97 -5.53
N LYS A 116 -24.52 11.72 -5.37
CA LYS A 116 -25.56 11.32 -4.42
C LYS A 116 -24.98 10.36 -3.40
N LEU A 117 -25.05 10.75 -2.14
CA LEU A 117 -24.51 9.99 -1.02
C LEU A 117 -25.62 9.55 -0.07
N GLU A 118 -25.44 8.41 0.55
CA GLU A 118 -26.32 7.90 1.60
C GLU A 118 -25.67 8.15 2.97
N LYS A 119 -26.43 8.76 3.88
CA LYS A 119 -25.94 8.99 5.24
C LYS A 119 -25.81 7.66 5.98
N LEU A 120 -24.69 7.47 6.68
CA LEU A 120 -24.52 6.33 7.56
C LEU A 120 -25.54 6.31 8.70
N ALA A 121 -26.01 5.11 9.06
CA ALA A 121 -26.88 4.90 10.21
C ALA A 121 -26.09 4.84 11.52
N VAL A 122 -24.77 4.68 11.45
CA VAL A 122 -23.86 4.55 12.59
C VAL A 122 -22.79 5.63 12.51
N ASP A 123 -22.21 5.94 13.69
CA ASP A 123 -21.10 6.88 13.81
C ASP A 123 -19.82 6.26 13.23
N ASP A 124 -19.18 6.96 12.30
CA ASP A 124 -17.96 6.50 11.63
C ASP A 124 -16.65 6.94 12.33
N ARG A 125 -16.71 7.56 13.50
CA ARG A 125 -15.53 7.84 14.33
C ARG A 125 -14.80 6.58 14.74
N LYS A 126 -15.54 5.47 14.87
CA LYS A 126 -14.98 4.13 15.05
C LYS A 126 -15.14 3.35 13.76
N HIS A 127 -14.03 3.01 13.16
CA HIS A 127 -14.01 2.22 11.94
C HIS A 127 -12.71 1.42 11.84
N GLN A 128 -12.65 0.53 10.87
CA GLN A 128 -11.46 -0.24 10.57
C GLN A 128 -11.07 -0.03 9.10
N PHE A 129 -9.78 -0.11 8.82
CA PHE A 129 -9.34 -0.27 7.46
C PHE A 129 -8.26 -1.35 7.36
N VAL A 130 -8.14 -1.90 6.18
CA VAL A 130 -7.13 -2.92 5.88
C VAL A 130 -6.28 -2.47 4.70
N VAL A 131 -5.02 -2.87 4.68
CA VAL A 131 -4.12 -2.59 3.58
C VAL A 131 -3.72 -3.91 2.93
N TRP A 132 -4.16 -4.10 1.68
CA TRP A 132 -3.69 -5.14 0.78
C TRP A 132 -2.58 -4.55 -0.10
N ALA A 133 -1.34 -4.87 0.19
CA ALA A 133 -0.21 -4.47 -0.62
C ALA A 133 0.17 -5.61 -1.57
N ASP A 134 0.53 -5.25 -2.79
CA ASP A 134 1.16 -6.14 -3.76
C ASP A 134 0.40 -7.47 -3.92
N THR A 135 -0.84 -7.41 -4.36
CA THR A 135 -1.60 -8.61 -4.72
C THR A 135 -1.00 -9.32 -5.94
N GLN A 136 -0.39 -8.57 -6.83
CA GLN A 136 0.47 -8.99 -7.95
C GLN A 136 0.02 -10.28 -8.64
N ILE A 137 -1.25 -10.33 -9.08
CA ILE A 137 -1.77 -11.47 -9.82
C ILE A 137 -1.12 -11.52 -11.21
N ILE A 138 -0.40 -12.60 -11.53
CA ILE A 138 0.26 -12.78 -12.84
C ILE A 138 -0.45 -13.83 -13.71
N SER A 139 -1.39 -14.58 -13.13
CA SER A 139 -2.14 -15.63 -13.83
C SER A 139 -3.53 -15.81 -13.24
N LYS A 140 -4.42 -16.44 -14.01
CA LYS A 140 -5.74 -16.86 -13.50
C LYS A 140 -5.65 -17.71 -12.23
N LYS A 141 -4.62 -18.57 -12.14
CA LYS A 141 -4.40 -19.40 -10.94
C LYS A 141 -4.11 -18.54 -9.70
N ASP A 142 -3.38 -17.43 -9.84
CA ASP A 142 -3.12 -16.53 -8.72
C ASP A 142 -4.39 -15.79 -8.31
N GLY A 143 -5.20 -15.38 -9.29
CA GLY A 143 -6.53 -14.84 -9.04
C GLY A 143 -7.44 -15.82 -8.31
N GLU A 144 -7.39 -17.10 -8.67
CA GLU A 144 -8.10 -18.15 -7.96
C GLU A 144 -7.58 -18.33 -6.51
N GLN A 145 -6.26 -18.26 -6.29
CA GLN A 145 -5.69 -18.31 -4.94
C GLN A 145 -6.11 -17.10 -4.09
N LEU A 146 -6.07 -15.90 -4.66
CA LEU A 146 -6.55 -14.67 -3.99
C LEU A 146 -8.02 -14.83 -3.55
N LYS A 147 -8.88 -15.33 -4.45
CA LYS A 147 -10.30 -15.57 -4.19
C LYS A 147 -10.57 -16.73 -3.22
N ALA A 148 -9.70 -17.74 -3.19
CA ALA A 148 -9.87 -18.90 -2.33
C ALA A 148 -9.26 -18.74 -0.93
N GLN A 149 -8.30 -17.84 -0.75
CA GLN A 149 -7.54 -17.70 0.49
C GLN A 149 -7.72 -16.32 1.12
N SER A 150 -7.18 -15.25 0.50
CA SER A 150 -7.12 -13.93 1.13
C SER A 150 -8.48 -13.24 1.22
N ALA A 151 -9.31 -13.34 0.18
CA ALA A 151 -10.63 -12.71 0.19
C ALA A 151 -11.59 -13.32 1.21
N PRO A 152 -11.70 -14.67 1.35
CA PRO A 152 -12.47 -15.29 2.42
C PRO A 152 -11.90 -15.00 3.81
N ASP A 153 -10.57 -15.02 4.00
CA ASP A 153 -9.95 -14.70 5.28
C ASP A 153 -10.31 -13.28 5.75
N LEU A 154 -10.27 -12.31 4.83
CA LEU A 154 -10.66 -10.94 5.13
C LEU A 154 -12.16 -10.79 5.38
N ARG A 155 -13.02 -11.44 4.58
CA ARG A 155 -14.47 -11.47 4.81
C ARG A 155 -14.79 -12.03 6.21
N ASP A 156 -14.14 -13.12 6.59
CA ASP A 156 -14.36 -13.78 7.87
C ASP A 156 -13.81 -12.94 9.04
N LEU A 157 -12.69 -12.21 8.81
CA LEU A 157 -12.21 -11.20 9.74
C LEU A 157 -13.26 -10.10 9.95
N VAL A 158 -13.80 -9.51 8.89
CA VAL A 158 -14.86 -8.49 8.97
C VAL A 158 -16.06 -9.02 9.75
N ALA A 159 -16.48 -10.26 9.48
CA ALA A 159 -17.58 -10.90 10.16
C ALA A 159 -17.32 -11.18 11.67
N SER A 160 -16.05 -11.23 12.09
CA SER A 160 -15.66 -11.41 13.50
C SER A 160 -15.81 -10.16 14.36
N TYR A 161 -15.92 -8.99 13.72
CA TYR A 161 -16.17 -7.73 14.42
C TYR A 161 -17.65 -7.53 14.75
N PRO A 162 -18.00 -6.66 15.71
CA PRO A 162 -19.39 -6.37 16.04
C PRO A 162 -20.21 -5.98 14.82
N LYS A 163 -21.46 -6.45 14.75
CA LYS A 163 -22.39 -6.12 13.66
C LYS A 163 -22.53 -4.61 13.50
N GLY A 164 -22.35 -4.12 12.28
CA GLY A 164 -22.39 -2.69 11.96
C GLY A 164 -21.03 -1.99 12.03
N SER A 165 -19.95 -2.73 12.34
CA SER A 165 -18.59 -2.19 12.20
C SER A 165 -18.34 -1.74 10.76
N LEU A 166 -17.73 -0.56 10.64
CA LEU A 166 -17.45 0.04 9.34
C LEU A 166 -16.05 -0.31 8.89
N PHE A 167 -15.94 -0.92 7.71
CA PHE A 167 -14.68 -1.27 7.09
C PHE A 167 -14.48 -0.60 5.75
N HIS A 168 -13.23 -0.36 5.38
CA HIS A 168 -12.81 -0.15 4.00
C HIS A 168 -11.42 -0.76 3.77
N GLY A 169 -11.13 -1.09 2.54
CA GLY A 169 -9.83 -1.60 2.12
C GLY A 169 -9.04 -0.54 1.36
N ILE A 170 -7.72 -0.67 1.40
CA ILE A 170 -6.77 0.06 0.56
C ILE A 170 -5.99 -0.98 -0.22
N GLY A 171 -6.09 -0.94 -1.55
CA GLY A 171 -5.21 -1.69 -2.45
C GLY A 171 -3.97 -0.85 -2.71
N CYS A 172 -2.83 -1.21 -2.12
CA CYS A 172 -1.64 -0.37 -2.04
C CYS A 172 -0.68 -0.58 -3.22
N GLY A 173 -1.21 -0.54 -4.44
CA GLY A 173 -0.46 -0.71 -5.68
C GLY A 173 -0.09 -2.14 -6.02
N ASP A 174 0.41 -2.33 -7.24
CA ASP A 174 0.74 -3.64 -7.81
C ASP A 174 -0.41 -4.63 -7.66
N LEU A 175 -1.61 -4.20 -8.11
CA LEU A 175 -2.83 -5.00 -8.02
C LEU A 175 -2.74 -6.25 -8.88
N VAL A 176 -2.11 -6.10 -10.05
CA VAL A 176 -1.74 -7.17 -10.97
C VAL A 176 -0.25 -7.08 -11.29
N TRP A 177 0.29 -8.01 -12.10
CA TRP A 177 1.66 -7.95 -12.60
C TRP A 177 1.67 -7.84 -14.13
N ASP A 178 1.57 -6.61 -14.65
CA ASP A 178 1.58 -6.28 -16.09
C ASP A 178 0.44 -6.94 -16.91
N HIS A 179 -0.53 -7.62 -16.28
CA HIS A 179 -1.60 -8.39 -16.90
C HIS A 179 -2.97 -7.81 -16.57
N PHE A 180 -3.37 -6.76 -17.29
CA PHE A 180 -4.57 -5.96 -16.96
C PHE A 180 -5.89 -6.70 -17.12
N GLU A 181 -5.92 -7.78 -17.92
CA GLU A 181 -7.08 -8.67 -17.99
C GLU A 181 -7.42 -9.33 -16.63
N LEU A 182 -6.43 -9.38 -15.71
CA LEU A 182 -6.59 -9.91 -14.36
C LEU A 182 -7.20 -8.91 -13.36
N TYR A 183 -7.39 -7.64 -13.73
CA TYR A 183 -8.18 -6.73 -12.90
C TYR A 183 -9.60 -7.24 -12.64
N ALA A 184 -10.14 -8.06 -13.53
CA ALA A 184 -11.43 -8.71 -13.31
C ALA A 184 -11.40 -9.65 -12.10
N ASP A 185 -10.32 -10.45 -11.95
CA ASP A 185 -10.13 -11.36 -10.83
C ASP A 185 -9.87 -10.59 -9.52
N TYR A 186 -9.08 -9.52 -9.59
CA TYR A 186 -8.85 -8.64 -8.44
C TYR A 186 -10.18 -8.02 -7.94
N LYS A 187 -10.98 -7.43 -8.85
CA LYS A 187 -12.29 -6.84 -8.51
C LYS A 187 -13.27 -7.87 -7.98
N GLU A 188 -13.25 -9.09 -8.49
CA GLU A 188 -14.04 -10.18 -7.94
C GLU A 188 -13.61 -10.49 -6.50
N ALA A 189 -12.30 -10.59 -6.23
CA ALA A 189 -11.76 -10.87 -4.90
C ALA A 189 -12.12 -9.78 -3.88
N ILE A 190 -11.91 -8.50 -4.20
CA ILE A 190 -12.30 -7.41 -3.29
C ILE A 190 -13.82 -7.32 -3.11
N GLY A 191 -14.60 -7.62 -4.15
CA GLY A 191 -16.06 -7.72 -4.06
C GLY A 191 -16.55 -8.77 -3.07
N MET A 192 -15.84 -9.90 -2.95
CA MET A 192 -16.16 -10.97 -1.99
C MET A 192 -16.00 -10.54 -0.53
N THR A 193 -15.23 -9.49 -0.26
CA THR A 193 -15.01 -8.98 1.10
C THR A 193 -16.20 -8.21 1.67
N GLY A 194 -17.09 -7.73 0.80
CA GLY A 194 -18.29 -6.97 1.17
C GLY A 194 -18.04 -5.52 1.58
N MET A 195 -16.82 -4.98 1.36
CA MET A 195 -16.47 -3.59 1.71
C MET A 195 -15.88 -2.84 0.51
N PRO A 196 -15.92 -1.49 0.52
CA PRO A 196 -15.27 -0.69 -0.51
C PRO A 196 -13.74 -0.73 -0.37
N PHE A 197 -13.04 -0.77 -1.51
CA PHE A 197 -11.61 -0.60 -1.64
C PHE A 197 -11.26 0.69 -2.38
N PHE A 198 -10.30 1.42 -1.85
CA PHE A 198 -9.64 2.56 -2.47
C PHE A 198 -8.29 2.08 -3.01
N ASN A 199 -8.05 2.23 -4.30
CA ASN A 199 -6.89 1.63 -4.95
C ASN A 199 -5.84 2.68 -5.28
N VAL A 200 -4.58 2.38 -5.00
CA VAL A 200 -3.39 3.10 -5.40
C VAL A 200 -2.78 2.36 -6.60
N ILE A 201 -2.21 3.10 -7.54
CA ILE A 201 -1.49 2.52 -8.68
C ILE A 201 -0.09 2.08 -8.23
N GLY A 202 0.38 0.93 -8.75
CA GLY A 202 1.75 0.45 -8.59
C GLY A 202 2.50 0.39 -9.92
N ASN A 203 3.77 0.04 -9.89
CA ASN A 203 4.59 0.00 -11.09
C ASN A 203 4.23 -1.13 -12.07
N HIS A 204 3.56 -2.17 -11.59
CA HIS A 204 3.01 -3.25 -12.40
C HIS A 204 1.59 -2.98 -12.91
N ASP A 205 1.01 -1.84 -12.55
CA ASP A 205 -0.28 -1.36 -13.04
C ASP A 205 -0.14 -0.33 -14.17
N LEU A 206 1.10 -0.08 -14.67
CA LEU A 206 1.40 0.90 -15.71
C LEU A 206 1.24 0.34 -17.12
N ASP A 207 0.67 1.13 -18.02
CA ASP A 207 0.69 0.89 -19.48
C ASP A 207 2.11 1.06 -20.01
N LEU A 208 2.89 -0.02 -20.09
CA LEU A 208 4.32 -0.02 -20.41
C LEU A 208 4.64 0.36 -21.87
N ASP A 209 3.64 0.45 -22.74
CA ASP A 209 3.71 0.95 -24.10
C ASP A 209 3.53 2.49 -24.18
N ALA A 210 3.23 3.13 -23.07
CA ALA A 210 3.11 4.58 -22.98
C ALA A 210 4.45 5.28 -23.28
N ARG A 211 4.37 6.47 -23.90
CA ARG A 211 5.55 7.27 -24.23
C ARG A 211 6.00 8.20 -23.10
N SER A 212 5.11 8.45 -22.17
CA SER A 212 5.34 9.34 -21.02
C SER A 212 4.44 8.95 -19.84
N ASP A 213 4.75 9.47 -18.70
CA ASP A 213 4.00 9.26 -17.47
C ASP A 213 2.51 9.60 -17.58
N ASP A 214 2.15 10.70 -18.25
CA ASP A 214 0.78 11.15 -18.43
C ASP A 214 -0.18 10.08 -18.99
N TYR A 215 0.38 9.13 -19.76
CA TYR A 215 -0.38 8.06 -20.42
C TYR A 215 -0.16 6.69 -19.79
N SER A 216 0.74 6.58 -18.83
CA SER A 216 1.11 5.29 -18.22
C SER A 216 0.02 4.71 -17.33
N ALA A 217 -0.87 5.52 -16.80
CA ALA A 217 -1.96 5.12 -15.92
C ALA A 217 -3.32 4.95 -16.63
N ARG A 218 -3.36 4.92 -17.95
CA ARG A 218 -4.62 4.95 -18.74
C ARG A 218 -5.54 3.76 -18.42
N THR A 219 -4.99 2.55 -18.42
CA THR A 219 -5.77 1.34 -18.15
C THR A 219 -6.21 1.28 -16.70
N PHE A 220 -5.36 1.65 -15.74
CA PHE A 220 -5.71 1.76 -14.33
C PHE A 220 -6.87 2.76 -14.13
N LYS A 221 -6.78 3.95 -14.70
CA LYS A 221 -7.82 4.99 -14.61
C LYS A 221 -9.18 4.52 -15.15
N GLN A 222 -9.19 3.71 -16.20
CA GLN A 222 -10.45 3.13 -16.74
C GLN A 222 -11.09 2.13 -15.77
N GLN A 223 -10.31 1.47 -14.92
CA GLN A 223 -10.80 0.45 -13.99
C GLN A 223 -11.13 0.99 -12.59
N PHE A 224 -10.38 2.00 -12.13
CA PHE A 224 -10.38 2.44 -10.73
C PHE A 224 -10.58 3.96 -10.55
N GLY A 225 -10.56 4.74 -11.63
CA GLY A 225 -10.73 6.20 -11.58
C GLY A 225 -9.41 6.95 -11.42
N PRO A 226 -9.43 8.17 -10.81
CA PRO A 226 -8.25 8.99 -10.66
C PRO A 226 -7.17 8.30 -9.83
N THR A 227 -5.89 8.54 -10.16
CA THR A 227 -4.75 7.91 -9.48
C THR A 227 -4.39 8.59 -8.16
N TYR A 228 -4.83 9.83 -7.94
CA TYR A 228 -4.69 10.51 -6.66
C TYR A 228 -5.99 11.21 -6.26
N TYR A 229 -6.33 11.12 -4.97
CA TYR A 229 -7.62 11.59 -4.43
C TYR A 229 -7.63 11.54 -2.91
N SER A 230 -8.66 12.11 -2.29
CA SER A 230 -8.86 12.04 -0.84
C SER A 230 -10.29 11.64 -0.48
N PHE A 231 -10.46 11.22 0.76
CA PHE A 231 -11.76 11.01 1.39
C PHE A 231 -11.67 11.14 2.91
N ASN A 232 -12.81 11.30 3.57
CA ASN A 232 -12.88 11.42 5.01
C ASN A 232 -13.72 10.28 5.60
N ARG A 233 -13.26 9.74 6.72
CA ARG A 233 -14.07 8.84 7.55
C ARG A 233 -13.85 9.17 9.01
N GLY A 234 -14.93 9.44 9.74
CA GLY A 234 -14.88 9.89 11.12
C GLY A 234 -14.04 11.16 11.27
N GLN A 235 -12.95 11.06 12.03
CA GLN A 235 -12.01 12.16 12.28
C GLN A 235 -10.68 11.99 11.53
N VAL A 236 -10.61 11.08 10.58
CA VAL A 236 -9.41 10.80 9.80
C VAL A 236 -9.61 11.25 8.37
N HIS A 237 -8.60 11.91 7.82
CA HIS A 237 -8.50 12.30 6.43
C HIS A 237 -7.58 11.31 5.70
N TYR A 238 -8.05 10.71 4.63
CA TYR A 238 -7.34 9.72 3.82
C TYR A 238 -6.95 10.32 2.49
N VAL A 239 -5.71 10.11 2.08
CA VAL A 239 -5.15 10.62 0.81
C VAL A 239 -4.51 9.45 0.08
N MET A 240 -4.85 9.25 -1.18
CA MET A 240 -4.18 8.33 -2.10
C MET A 240 -3.34 9.13 -3.06
N LEU A 241 -2.08 8.72 -3.27
CA LEU A 241 -1.13 9.39 -4.14
C LEU A 241 -0.56 8.42 -5.18
N ASP A 242 -0.27 8.95 -6.36
CA ASP A 242 0.45 8.28 -7.42
C ASP A 242 1.93 8.69 -7.34
N ASP A 243 2.76 7.79 -6.88
CA ASP A 243 4.18 8.04 -6.71
C ASP A 243 5.07 7.24 -7.66
N VAL A 244 4.43 6.57 -8.65
CA VAL A 244 5.14 5.80 -9.67
C VAL A 244 5.30 6.61 -10.94
N PHE A 245 6.38 7.35 -11.06
CA PHE A 245 6.67 8.16 -12.25
C PHE A 245 7.34 7.34 -13.35
N PHE A 246 6.61 7.07 -14.45
CA PHE A 246 7.09 6.29 -15.59
C PHE A 246 7.96 7.14 -16.53
N ILE A 247 9.18 6.69 -16.81
CA ILE A 247 10.12 7.43 -17.66
C ILE A 247 10.08 7.01 -19.14
N GLY A 248 8.99 6.38 -19.59
CA GLY A 248 8.67 6.15 -21.00
C GLY A 248 9.53 5.13 -21.71
N THR A 249 10.25 4.26 -21.01
CA THR A 249 11.10 3.24 -21.65
C THR A 249 11.31 2.00 -20.76
N ALA A 250 11.21 0.83 -21.36
CA ALA A 250 11.69 -0.45 -20.85
C ALA A 250 11.33 -0.73 -19.38
N LYS A 251 10.08 -0.52 -18.96
CA LYS A 251 9.59 -0.72 -17.58
C LYS A 251 10.34 0.13 -16.55
N LYS A 252 10.91 1.27 -16.93
CA LYS A 252 11.64 2.14 -16.02
C LYS A 252 10.72 3.18 -15.40
N TYR A 253 10.81 3.29 -14.08
CA TYR A 253 10.10 4.26 -13.27
C TYR A 253 11.01 4.76 -12.14
N ILE A 254 10.59 5.83 -11.50
CA ILE A 254 11.19 6.35 -10.28
C ILE A 254 10.08 6.62 -9.26
N GLY A 255 10.40 6.56 -7.98
CA GLY A 255 9.52 7.05 -6.92
C GLY A 255 9.51 8.57 -6.91
N TYR A 256 8.40 9.20 -7.36
CA TYR A 256 8.34 10.66 -7.49
C TYR A 256 6.90 11.18 -7.51
N LEU A 257 6.62 12.21 -6.71
CA LEU A 257 5.35 12.93 -6.70
C LEU A 257 5.45 14.14 -7.64
N THR A 258 4.57 14.22 -8.65
CA THR A 258 4.56 15.30 -9.63
C THR A 258 4.14 16.64 -9.00
N GLU A 259 4.58 17.77 -9.58
CA GLU A 259 4.22 19.10 -9.09
C GLU A 259 2.71 19.34 -9.09
N ASN A 260 2.00 18.88 -10.14
CA ASN A 260 0.54 18.98 -10.18
C ASN A 260 -0.13 18.29 -8.99
N GLN A 261 0.34 17.10 -8.66
CA GLN A 261 -0.18 16.32 -7.53
C GLN A 261 0.14 16.98 -6.19
N LEU A 262 1.37 17.50 -6.01
CA LEU A 262 1.75 18.24 -4.80
C LEU A 262 0.91 19.52 -4.66
N HIS A 263 0.69 20.25 -5.74
CA HIS A 263 -0.16 21.45 -5.73
C HIS A 263 -1.62 21.13 -5.40
N TRP A 264 -2.16 20.03 -5.94
CA TRP A 264 -3.48 19.53 -5.57
C TRP A 264 -3.55 19.16 -4.08
N LEU A 265 -2.56 18.41 -3.59
CA LEU A 265 -2.48 17.98 -2.19
C LEU A 265 -2.41 19.17 -1.23
N GLU A 266 -1.67 20.23 -1.58
CA GLU A 266 -1.63 21.47 -0.81
C GLU A 266 -3.01 22.11 -0.65
N GLN A 267 -3.82 22.12 -1.73
CA GLN A 267 -5.17 22.68 -1.70
C GLN A 267 -6.10 21.80 -0.85
N ASP A 268 -6.00 20.48 -0.96
CA ASP A 268 -6.79 19.51 -0.22
C ASP A 268 -6.50 19.60 1.29
N LEU A 269 -5.23 19.59 1.68
CA LEU A 269 -4.79 19.68 3.07
C LEU A 269 -5.11 21.03 3.74
N LYS A 270 -5.26 22.12 2.98
CA LYS A 270 -5.74 23.42 3.50
C LYS A 270 -7.16 23.34 4.06
N LEU A 271 -7.95 22.35 3.64
CA LEU A 271 -9.29 22.11 4.15
C LEU A 271 -9.30 21.24 5.43
N VAL A 272 -8.17 20.66 5.78
CA VAL A 272 -8.00 19.77 6.94
C VAL A 272 -7.47 20.57 8.12
N LYS A 273 -8.11 20.41 9.28
CA LYS A 273 -7.69 21.11 10.50
C LYS A 273 -6.31 20.58 10.98
N PRO A 274 -5.35 21.47 11.33
CA PRO A 274 -4.11 21.04 11.98
C PRO A 274 -4.35 20.16 13.21
N GLY A 275 -3.51 19.13 13.39
CA GLY A 275 -3.66 18.11 14.44
C GLY A 275 -4.58 16.96 14.07
N THR A 276 -5.27 17.02 12.92
CA THR A 276 -6.04 15.88 12.40
C THR A 276 -5.11 14.72 12.06
N THR A 277 -5.60 13.50 12.23
CA THR A 277 -4.91 12.31 11.73
C THR A 277 -5.10 12.19 10.22
N VAL A 278 -4.00 12.12 9.49
CA VAL A 278 -3.96 11.99 8.03
C VAL A 278 -3.31 10.66 7.68
N VAL A 279 -4.00 9.86 6.87
CA VAL A 279 -3.48 8.61 6.32
C VAL A 279 -3.20 8.81 4.84
N VAL A 280 -1.93 8.79 4.46
CA VAL A 280 -1.48 8.86 3.06
C VAL A 280 -1.18 7.45 2.60
N SER A 281 -1.69 7.05 1.44
CA SER A 281 -1.37 5.77 0.81
C SER A 281 -0.74 6.00 -0.55
N LEU A 282 0.39 5.36 -0.76
CA LEU A 282 1.17 5.40 -2.00
C LEU A 282 1.80 4.01 -2.20
N HIS A 283 2.39 3.73 -3.35
CA HIS A 283 2.91 2.39 -3.62
C HIS A 283 4.38 2.25 -3.19
N ILE A 284 5.26 3.11 -3.71
CA ILE A 284 6.69 3.09 -3.42
C ILE A 284 6.92 3.74 -2.06
N PRO A 285 7.63 3.10 -1.11
CA PRO A 285 7.84 3.68 0.22
C PRO A 285 8.62 4.98 0.17
N THR A 286 8.33 5.88 1.12
CA THR A 286 9.13 7.10 1.29
C THR A 286 10.47 6.77 1.93
N GLN A 287 10.53 5.73 2.76
CA GLN A 287 11.76 5.20 3.37
C GLN A 287 11.81 3.67 3.33
N THR A 288 13.00 3.14 3.15
CA THR A 288 13.28 1.71 3.25
C THR A 288 14.68 1.46 3.82
N GLY A 289 14.84 0.40 4.59
CA GLY A 289 16.13 -0.06 5.10
C GLY A 289 16.98 -0.84 4.08
N HIS A 290 16.51 -1.00 2.84
CA HIS A 290 17.14 -1.85 1.84
C HIS A 290 18.63 -1.52 1.63
N LYS A 291 18.93 -0.22 1.39
CA LYS A 291 20.33 0.24 1.23
C LYS A 291 21.23 -0.17 2.39
N ARG A 292 20.78 0.02 3.62
CA ARG A 292 21.55 -0.32 4.82
C ARG A 292 21.69 -1.84 5.00
N ARG A 293 20.61 -2.57 4.81
CA ARG A 293 20.61 -4.05 4.99
C ARG A 293 21.47 -4.76 3.96
N GLU A 294 21.44 -4.30 2.70
CA GLU A 294 22.22 -4.91 1.60
C GLU A 294 23.57 -4.23 1.38
N ASN A 295 23.95 -3.27 2.25
CA ASN A 295 25.20 -2.52 2.14
C ASN A 295 25.44 -1.90 0.76
N LEU A 296 24.39 -1.29 0.18
CA LEU A 296 24.46 -0.64 -1.11
C LEU A 296 25.09 0.76 -0.98
N LYS A 297 25.80 1.19 -2.01
CA LYS A 297 26.44 2.53 -2.04
C LYS A 297 25.42 3.65 -2.18
N GLU A 298 24.39 3.42 -2.99
CA GLU A 298 23.35 4.41 -3.31
C GLU A 298 21.96 3.78 -3.18
N GLU A 299 20.95 4.60 -2.94
CA GLU A 299 19.56 4.17 -3.02
C GLU A 299 19.15 3.99 -4.49
N GLU A 300 18.35 2.98 -4.75
CA GLU A 300 17.76 2.77 -6.06
C GLU A 300 16.65 3.81 -6.30
N LEU A 301 16.64 4.47 -7.47
CA LEU A 301 15.66 5.52 -7.79
C LEU A 301 14.20 5.03 -7.76
N GLY A 302 13.97 3.76 -8.07
CA GLY A 302 12.65 3.13 -7.95
C GLY A 302 12.36 2.53 -6.58
N GLY A 303 13.30 2.56 -5.64
CA GLY A 303 13.18 1.92 -4.32
C GLY A 303 12.56 2.79 -3.24
N SER A 304 12.54 4.11 -3.43
CA SER A 304 11.92 5.07 -2.51
C SER A 304 11.52 6.37 -3.23
N VAL A 305 10.58 7.12 -2.63
CA VAL A 305 10.14 8.42 -3.18
C VAL A 305 11.25 9.46 -3.08
N SER A 306 11.73 9.92 -4.24
CA SER A 306 12.91 10.80 -4.34
C SER A 306 12.65 12.19 -3.74
N ASN A 307 11.45 12.74 -3.89
CA ASN A 307 11.06 14.05 -3.37
C ASN A 307 10.21 14.00 -2.09
N ARG A 308 10.32 12.91 -1.30
CA ARG A 308 9.57 12.69 -0.04
C ARG A 308 9.61 13.84 0.96
N LYS A 309 10.68 14.66 0.94
CA LYS A 309 10.82 15.80 1.85
C LYS A 309 9.69 16.82 1.69
N GLN A 310 9.23 17.06 0.46
CA GLN A 310 8.10 17.95 0.18
C GLN A 310 6.81 17.40 0.81
N LEU A 311 6.55 16.10 0.68
CA LEU A 311 5.43 15.46 1.33
C LEU A 311 5.51 15.59 2.86
N TYR A 312 6.67 15.36 3.47
CA TYR A 312 6.85 15.49 4.92
C TYR A 312 6.62 16.91 5.40
N GLU A 313 7.10 17.94 4.66
CA GLU A 313 6.83 19.33 5.00
C GLU A 313 5.32 19.64 5.01
N MET A 314 4.58 19.13 4.02
CA MET A 314 3.12 19.29 3.94
C MET A 314 2.38 18.56 5.07
N LEU A 315 2.92 17.44 5.54
CA LEU A 315 2.33 16.61 6.60
C LEU A 315 2.69 17.07 8.02
N LYS A 316 3.66 17.96 8.22
CA LYS A 316 4.07 18.47 9.54
C LYS A 316 2.94 18.96 10.45
N PRO A 317 1.87 19.62 9.95
CA PRO A 317 0.77 20.07 10.80
C PRO A 317 -0.12 18.96 11.34
N PHE A 318 0.07 17.70 10.90
CA PHE A 318 -0.85 16.59 11.12
C PHE A 318 -0.20 15.44 11.88
N ASN A 319 -1.02 14.54 12.43
CA ASN A 319 -0.57 13.23 12.89
C ASN A 319 -0.62 12.29 11.67
N ALA A 320 0.51 12.14 10.97
CA ALA A 320 0.51 11.51 9.67
C ALA A 320 0.92 10.03 9.74
N HIS A 321 0.17 9.18 9.02
CA HIS A 321 0.54 7.80 8.73
C HIS A 321 0.69 7.62 7.22
N ILE A 322 1.78 6.99 6.78
CA ILE A 322 1.98 6.63 5.38
C ILE A 322 1.88 5.11 5.25
N MET A 323 1.08 4.66 4.28
CA MET A 323 0.89 3.26 3.93
C MET A 323 1.55 3.00 2.59
N SER A 324 2.50 2.07 2.53
CA SER A 324 3.24 1.75 1.30
C SER A 324 3.48 0.23 1.16
N GLY A 325 3.86 -0.22 -0.03
CA GLY A 325 4.11 -1.60 -0.39
C GLY A 325 5.45 -1.78 -1.11
N HIS A 326 5.41 -2.32 -2.34
CA HIS A 326 6.49 -2.35 -3.33
C HIS A 326 7.72 -3.21 -2.97
N THR A 327 8.27 -3.06 -1.78
CA THR A 327 9.52 -3.73 -1.38
C THR A 327 9.32 -5.19 -0.98
N HIS A 328 8.09 -5.62 -0.73
CA HIS A 328 7.72 -6.94 -0.21
C HIS A 328 8.37 -7.26 1.14
N VAL A 329 8.72 -6.24 1.90
CA VAL A 329 9.32 -6.33 3.24
C VAL A 329 8.46 -5.56 4.22
N ASN A 330 8.20 -6.11 5.39
CA ASN A 330 7.44 -5.39 6.42
C ASN A 330 8.37 -4.50 7.25
N GLU A 331 8.18 -3.19 7.18
CA GLU A 331 9.02 -2.21 7.89
C GLU A 331 8.17 -1.14 8.56
N LYS A 332 8.73 -0.50 9.58
CA LYS A 332 8.13 0.66 10.24
C LYS A 332 9.17 1.76 10.39
N TRP A 333 8.78 3.01 10.02
CA TRP A 333 9.65 4.17 10.06
C TRP A 333 8.97 5.33 10.77
N GLU A 334 9.70 6.02 11.64
CA GLU A 334 9.23 7.26 12.28
C GLU A 334 10.14 8.43 11.85
N GLU A 335 9.54 9.48 11.27
CA GLU A 335 10.23 10.70 10.85
C GLU A 335 9.40 11.91 11.28
N GLY A 336 9.79 12.59 12.35
CA GLY A 336 9.04 13.71 12.92
C GLY A 336 7.63 13.30 13.37
N SER A 337 6.60 13.89 12.76
CA SER A 337 5.18 13.55 13.01
C SER A 337 4.64 12.46 12.07
N VAL A 338 5.49 11.88 11.23
CA VAL A 338 5.11 10.87 10.24
C VAL A 338 5.50 9.48 10.73
N MET A 339 4.55 8.55 10.68
CA MET A 339 4.76 7.12 10.87
C MET A 339 4.52 6.40 9.55
N GLU A 340 5.54 5.82 8.93
CA GLU A 340 5.36 5.02 7.73
C GLU A 340 5.25 3.53 8.05
N HIS A 341 4.33 2.88 7.37
CA HIS A 341 4.08 1.45 7.39
C HIS A 341 4.34 0.89 6.00
N VAL A 342 5.51 0.28 5.80
CA VAL A 342 5.79 -0.52 4.61
C VAL A 342 5.25 -1.93 4.87
N HIS A 343 4.45 -2.44 3.95
CA HIS A 343 3.71 -3.67 4.18
C HIS A 343 4.37 -4.87 3.51
N GLY A 344 4.34 -6.00 4.23
CA GLY A 344 4.44 -7.31 3.61
C GLY A 344 3.22 -7.57 2.71
N THR A 345 3.34 -8.47 1.75
CA THR A 345 2.43 -8.63 0.64
C THR A 345 1.33 -9.65 0.86
N VAL A 346 0.20 -9.46 0.18
CA VAL A 346 -0.86 -10.47 0.11
C VAL A 346 -0.38 -11.72 -0.65
N CYS A 347 0.43 -11.52 -1.69
CA CYS A 347 0.93 -12.61 -2.53
C CYS A 347 2.11 -13.40 -1.90
N GLY A 348 2.65 -12.98 -0.76
CA GLY A 348 3.89 -13.53 -0.24
C GLY A 348 5.03 -13.34 -1.24
N ALA A 349 5.72 -14.42 -1.61
CA ALA A 349 6.70 -14.38 -2.70
C ALA A 349 6.01 -14.68 -4.03
N TRP A 350 5.23 -13.73 -4.57
CA TRP A 350 4.57 -13.81 -5.88
C TRP A 350 3.77 -15.11 -6.08
N TRP A 351 2.97 -15.50 -5.07
CA TRP A 351 2.16 -16.72 -5.09
C TRP A 351 2.97 -18.03 -5.25
N THR A 352 4.30 -17.98 -5.03
CA THR A 352 5.15 -19.16 -5.11
C THR A 352 5.49 -19.77 -3.76
N GLY A 353 5.23 -19.06 -2.67
CA GLY A 353 5.44 -19.51 -1.30
C GLY A 353 4.51 -18.81 -0.31
N PRO A 354 4.42 -19.33 0.92
CA PRO A 354 3.48 -18.83 1.94
C PRO A 354 4.01 -17.62 2.72
N ILE A 355 5.21 -17.16 2.42
CA ILE A 355 5.89 -16.04 3.09
C ILE A 355 6.54 -15.12 2.06
N CYS A 356 6.73 -13.86 2.44
CA CYS A 356 7.57 -12.90 1.73
C CYS A 356 9.06 -13.29 1.84
N SER A 357 9.91 -12.61 1.08
CA SER A 357 11.36 -12.87 1.07
C SER A 357 12.07 -12.54 2.39
N ASP A 358 11.48 -11.72 3.25
CA ASP A 358 11.93 -11.38 4.62
C ASP A 358 11.39 -12.32 5.71
N GLY A 359 10.59 -13.33 5.33
CA GLY A 359 9.95 -14.26 6.25
C GLY A 359 8.58 -13.82 6.77
N THR A 360 8.10 -12.63 6.43
CA THR A 360 6.74 -12.19 6.75
C THR A 360 5.73 -13.12 6.09
N PRO A 361 4.74 -13.67 6.81
CA PRO A 361 3.68 -14.48 6.19
C PRO A 361 2.90 -13.71 5.13
N SER A 362 2.41 -14.38 4.09
CA SER A 362 1.35 -13.82 3.22
C SER A 362 0.22 -13.27 4.08
N GLY A 363 -0.20 -12.04 3.84
CA GLY A 363 -1.19 -11.43 4.71
C GLY A 363 -1.43 -9.95 4.42
N TYR A 364 -1.95 -9.26 5.41
CA TYR A 364 -2.32 -7.85 5.30
C TYR A 364 -2.30 -7.17 6.67
N ALA A 365 -2.20 -5.85 6.66
CA ALA A 365 -2.31 -5.08 7.90
C ALA A 365 -3.77 -4.68 8.17
N VAL A 366 -4.14 -4.68 9.43
CA VAL A 366 -5.45 -4.26 9.93
C VAL A 366 -5.25 -3.07 10.86
N TYR A 367 -6.03 -2.02 10.64
CA TYR A 367 -5.99 -0.78 11.38
C TYR A 367 -7.34 -0.54 12.07
N GLU A 368 -7.30 -0.33 13.36
CA GLU A 368 -8.47 -0.05 14.21
C GLU A 368 -8.43 1.43 14.58
N VAL A 369 -9.43 2.20 14.15
CA VAL A 369 -9.54 3.65 14.36
C VAL A 369 -10.59 3.96 15.40
N ASP A 370 -10.22 4.79 16.38
CA ASP A 370 -11.14 5.37 17.37
C ASP A 370 -10.88 6.89 17.47
N GLY A 371 -11.77 7.69 16.88
CA GLY A 371 -11.55 9.12 16.72
C GLY A 371 -10.36 9.43 15.80
N GLY A 372 -9.29 9.97 16.35
CA GLY A 372 -8.04 10.22 15.63
C GLY A 372 -6.92 9.22 15.96
N GLU A 373 -7.16 8.28 16.85
CA GLU A 373 -6.17 7.28 17.23
C GLU A 373 -6.24 6.07 16.33
N ILE A 374 -5.07 5.56 15.90
CA ILE A 374 -4.93 4.38 15.05
C ILE A 374 -4.09 3.34 15.78
N ARG A 375 -4.65 2.12 15.90
CA ARG A 375 -3.95 0.92 16.34
C ARG A 375 -3.88 -0.07 15.20
N TRP A 376 -2.87 -0.93 15.18
CA TRP A 376 -2.68 -1.87 14.06
C TRP A 376 -2.10 -3.19 14.51
N TYR A 377 -2.35 -4.20 13.70
CA TYR A 377 -1.69 -5.50 13.78
C TYR A 377 -1.57 -6.11 12.37
N TYR A 378 -0.69 -7.07 12.22
CA TYR A 378 -0.58 -7.85 10.99
C TYR A 378 -1.47 -9.08 11.06
N LYS A 379 -2.21 -9.37 10.00
CA LYS A 379 -3.05 -10.54 9.86
C LYS A 379 -2.46 -11.48 8.81
N SER A 380 -1.81 -12.55 9.28
CA SER A 380 -1.36 -13.63 8.40
C SER A 380 -2.58 -14.38 7.84
N THR A 381 -2.66 -14.54 6.53
CA THR A 381 -3.76 -15.25 5.86
C THR A 381 -3.94 -16.67 6.41
N GLY A 382 -5.16 -17.01 6.80
CA GLY A 382 -5.50 -18.32 7.36
C GLY A 382 -5.02 -18.56 8.80
N LYS A 383 -4.47 -17.53 9.48
CA LYS A 383 -3.98 -17.64 10.86
C LYS A 383 -4.78 -16.69 11.80
N PRO A 384 -4.83 -16.98 13.09
CA PRO A 384 -5.45 -16.08 14.05
C PRO A 384 -4.62 -14.80 14.24
N ARG A 385 -5.23 -13.77 14.88
CA ARG A 385 -4.59 -12.48 15.19
C ARG A 385 -3.30 -12.63 15.99
N GLU A 386 -3.23 -13.65 16.83
CA GLU A 386 -2.13 -13.92 17.75
C GLU A 386 -0.85 -14.41 17.03
N HIS A 387 -0.95 -14.80 15.77
CA HIS A 387 0.19 -15.23 14.97
C HIS A 387 1.01 -14.02 14.51
N GLN A 388 1.90 -13.53 15.40
CA GLN A 388 2.73 -12.34 15.18
C GLN A 388 4.24 -12.62 15.16
N LEU A 389 4.65 -13.86 15.44
CA LEU A 389 6.06 -14.24 15.46
C LEU A 389 6.24 -15.70 15.07
N ARG A 390 7.48 -16.07 14.68
CA ARG A 390 7.89 -17.47 14.37
C ARG A 390 9.22 -17.75 15.02
N LEU A 391 9.24 -18.79 15.86
CA LEU A 391 10.43 -19.26 16.58
C LEU A 391 11.19 -20.32 15.76
N TYR A 392 12.49 -20.25 15.77
CA TYR A 392 13.40 -21.17 15.09
C TYR A 392 14.37 -21.82 16.06
N GLU A 393 14.56 -23.15 15.95
CA GLU A 393 15.52 -23.94 16.73
C GLU A 393 16.96 -23.61 16.37
N LYS A 394 17.89 -24.06 17.25
CA LYS A 394 19.34 -24.03 16.98
C LYS A 394 19.65 -24.70 15.64
N GLY A 395 20.66 -24.18 14.95
CA GLY A 395 21.11 -24.71 13.67
C GLY A 395 20.30 -24.31 12.44
N ARG A 396 19.14 -23.67 12.61
CA ARG A 396 18.32 -23.16 11.47
C ARG A 396 18.99 -21.97 10.80
N VAL A 397 19.61 -21.08 11.56
CA VAL A 397 20.43 -19.99 11.02
C VAL A 397 21.88 -20.46 10.90
N LYS A 398 22.35 -20.79 9.69
CA LYS A 398 23.66 -21.40 9.46
C LYS A 398 24.82 -20.52 9.91
N THR A 399 24.68 -19.19 9.81
CA THR A 399 25.70 -18.22 10.26
C THR A 399 25.71 -17.99 11.77
N ALA A 400 24.75 -18.55 12.51
CA ALA A 400 24.57 -18.40 13.95
C ALA A 400 23.97 -19.69 14.55
N SER A 401 24.57 -20.84 14.25
CA SER A 401 24.04 -22.17 14.57
C SER A 401 23.81 -22.44 16.05
N GLU A 402 24.55 -21.76 16.93
CA GLU A 402 24.45 -21.90 18.41
C GLU A 402 23.25 -21.10 18.98
N TYR A 403 22.61 -20.28 18.17
CA TYR A 403 21.49 -19.45 18.57
C TYR A 403 20.15 -20.05 18.12
N MET A 404 19.13 -19.83 18.91
CA MET A 404 17.74 -19.82 18.45
C MET A 404 17.43 -18.43 17.89
N ALA A 405 16.47 -18.35 16.98
CA ALA A 405 16.04 -17.08 16.41
C ALA A 405 14.52 -16.97 16.45
N VAL A 406 14.03 -15.75 16.47
CA VAL A 406 12.60 -15.44 16.32
C VAL A 406 12.43 -14.33 15.29
N ASN A 407 11.51 -14.53 14.36
CA ASN A 407 11.06 -13.50 13.44
C ASN A 407 9.79 -12.86 13.99
N VAL A 408 9.80 -11.52 14.16
CA VAL A 408 8.67 -10.71 14.65
C VAL A 408 8.33 -9.68 13.57
N TRP A 409 7.64 -10.11 12.52
CA TRP A 409 7.50 -9.38 11.27
C TRP A 409 6.79 -8.02 11.35
N ASN A 410 5.94 -7.78 12.36
CA ASN A 410 5.28 -6.48 12.55
C ASN A 410 5.98 -5.60 13.60
N TRP A 411 7.24 -5.93 13.92
CA TRP A 411 8.02 -5.24 14.95
C TRP A 411 8.28 -3.77 14.61
N ASP A 412 8.28 -2.95 15.63
CA ASP A 412 8.82 -1.58 15.64
C ASP A 412 9.60 -1.34 16.94
N PRO A 413 10.42 -0.25 17.04
CA PRO A 413 11.29 0.00 18.20
C PRO A 413 10.58 0.13 19.57
N LYS A 414 9.24 0.27 19.60
CA LYS A 414 8.47 0.34 20.85
C LYS A 414 7.98 -1.03 21.33
N TRP A 415 8.17 -2.08 20.54
CA TRP A 415 7.89 -3.43 21.01
C TRP A 415 8.90 -3.89 22.06
N LYS A 416 8.45 -4.71 23.00
CA LYS A 416 9.30 -5.35 24.03
C LYS A 416 9.32 -6.84 23.79
N LEU A 417 10.52 -7.42 23.70
CA LEU A 417 10.72 -8.84 23.54
C LEU A 417 11.43 -9.43 24.75
N GLU A 418 10.92 -10.57 25.19
CA GLU A 418 11.51 -11.37 26.27
C GLU A 418 11.56 -12.83 25.83
N TRP A 419 12.59 -13.54 26.26
CA TRP A 419 12.63 -14.97 26.12
C TRP A 419 12.76 -15.66 27.48
N LEU A 420 12.18 -16.84 27.61
CA LEU A 420 12.06 -17.60 28.85
C LEU A 420 12.55 -19.02 28.63
N GLU A 421 13.26 -19.57 29.61
CA GLU A 421 13.56 -20.99 29.75
C GLU A 421 12.71 -21.57 30.87
N ASP A 422 11.97 -22.63 30.60
CA ASP A 422 11.15 -23.37 31.56
C ASP A 422 10.26 -22.45 32.44
N GLY A 423 9.77 -21.36 31.81
CA GLY A 423 8.93 -20.35 32.45
C GLY A 423 9.66 -19.19 33.15
N VAL A 424 11.00 -19.22 33.22
CA VAL A 424 11.81 -18.18 33.85
C VAL A 424 12.35 -17.21 32.80
N VAL A 425 12.08 -15.91 32.94
CA VAL A 425 12.60 -14.86 32.07
C VAL A 425 14.13 -14.84 32.12
N LYS A 426 14.79 -14.89 30.97
CA LYS A 426 16.24 -14.86 30.83
C LYS A 426 16.77 -13.53 30.31
N GLY A 427 16.00 -12.81 29.54
CA GLY A 427 16.39 -11.50 29.02
C GLY A 427 15.66 -11.12 27.74
N THR A 428 16.22 -10.12 27.06
CA THR A 428 15.78 -9.65 25.75
C THR A 428 16.62 -10.31 24.66
N PRO A 429 16.01 -10.88 23.61
CA PRO A 429 16.77 -11.40 22.48
C PRO A 429 17.46 -10.25 21.72
N GLU A 430 18.63 -10.52 21.16
CA GLU A 430 19.46 -9.57 20.41
C GLU A 430 18.91 -9.40 18.99
N GLN A 431 18.60 -8.18 18.58
CA GLN A 431 18.23 -7.86 17.19
C GLN A 431 19.45 -7.95 16.27
N ARG A 432 19.33 -8.68 15.17
CA ARG A 432 20.36 -8.75 14.13
C ARG A 432 19.75 -8.69 12.74
N VAL A 433 20.41 -7.95 11.84
CA VAL A 433 20.07 -7.98 10.41
C VAL A 433 20.52 -9.33 9.84
N SER A 434 19.58 -10.12 9.35
CA SER A 434 19.85 -11.46 8.81
C SER A 434 18.73 -11.87 7.83
N HIS A 435 18.97 -12.95 7.08
CA HIS A 435 17.92 -13.62 6.33
C HIS A 435 17.05 -14.47 7.26
N ASP A 436 15.76 -14.48 7.01
CA ASP A 436 14.85 -15.41 7.68
C ASP A 436 15.19 -16.87 7.31
N PRO A 437 15.33 -17.78 8.28
CA PRO A 437 15.74 -19.16 8.01
C PRO A 437 14.79 -19.92 7.08
N TRP A 438 13.48 -19.67 7.17
CA TRP A 438 12.51 -20.34 6.31
C TRP A 438 12.50 -19.75 4.91
N ALA A 439 12.71 -18.44 4.78
CA ALA A 439 12.89 -17.82 3.46
C ALA A 439 14.16 -18.38 2.76
N VAL A 440 15.26 -18.57 3.49
CA VAL A 440 16.47 -19.22 2.95
C VAL A 440 16.18 -20.65 2.50
N GLU A 441 15.46 -21.43 3.29
CA GLU A 441 15.09 -22.80 2.94
C GLU A 441 14.21 -22.85 1.68
N LEU A 442 13.20 -22.00 1.60
CA LEU A 442 12.25 -22.00 0.49
C LEU A 442 12.83 -21.40 -0.80
N TYR A 443 13.63 -20.34 -0.71
CA TYR A 443 14.00 -19.53 -1.87
C TYR A 443 15.49 -19.60 -2.25
N ALA A 444 16.33 -20.18 -1.40
CA ALA A 444 17.77 -20.44 -1.66
C ALA A 444 18.19 -21.86 -1.32
N GLY A 445 17.25 -22.72 -0.94
CA GLY A 445 17.51 -24.13 -0.62
C GLY A 445 17.65 -25.00 -1.87
N PRO A 446 17.84 -26.34 -1.67
CA PRO A 446 18.01 -27.27 -2.78
C PRO A 446 16.74 -27.44 -3.63
N ASP A 447 15.57 -27.28 -3.04
CA ASP A 447 14.26 -27.49 -3.67
C ASP A 447 13.56 -26.17 -3.97
N LEU A 448 14.07 -25.43 -4.96
CA LEU A 448 13.50 -24.13 -5.35
C LEU A 448 12.07 -24.30 -5.89
N PRO A 449 11.18 -23.30 -5.64
CA PRO A 449 9.87 -23.26 -6.22
C PRO A 449 9.92 -23.38 -7.75
N LYS A 450 9.02 -24.15 -8.34
CA LYS A 450 8.94 -24.29 -9.82
C LYS A 450 8.51 -23.00 -10.50
N LYS A 451 7.61 -22.24 -9.84
CA LYS A 451 7.17 -20.92 -10.25
C LYS A 451 8.14 -19.88 -9.67
N HIS A 452 8.52 -18.87 -10.38
CA HIS A 452 9.35 -17.76 -9.89
C HIS A 452 10.65 -18.15 -9.14
N LYS A 453 11.51 -18.86 -9.83
CA LYS A 453 12.85 -19.23 -9.33
C LYS A 453 13.79 -18.04 -9.07
N PHE A 454 13.38 -16.82 -9.42
CA PHE A 454 14.14 -15.59 -9.21
C PHE A 454 13.99 -15.03 -7.79
N VAL A 455 13.08 -15.56 -6.98
CA VAL A 455 12.89 -15.09 -5.60
C VAL A 455 14.12 -15.45 -4.80
N ASP A 456 14.71 -14.45 -4.18
CA ASP A 456 15.85 -14.61 -3.25
C ASP A 456 15.40 -14.15 -1.84
N PRO A 457 15.91 -14.77 -0.78
CA PRO A 457 15.72 -14.26 0.58
C PRO A 457 16.28 -12.85 0.71
N THR A 458 15.58 -12.00 1.45
CA THR A 458 15.97 -10.61 1.70
C THR A 458 16.40 -10.44 3.14
N MET A 459 17.46 -9.65 3.39
CA MET A 459 17.87 -9.27 4.74
C MET A 459 16.75 -8.49 5.44
N THR A 460 16.51 -8.82 6.70
CA THR A 460 15.46 -8.16 7.49
C THR A 460 15.97 -7.74 8.86
N ASP A 461 15.32 -6.71 9.45
CA ASP A 461 15.60 -6.17 10.77
C ASP A 461 14.74 -6.79 11.87
N HIS A 462 13.75 -7.58 11.53
CA HIS A 462 12.81 -8.14 12.52
C HIS A 462 13.15 -9.56 12.97
N LEU A 463 14.45 -9.93 12.88
CA LEU A 463 15.01 -11.15 13.46
C LEU A 463 15.75 -10.86 14.75
N PHE A 464 15.49 -11.71 15.76
CA PHE A 464 16.07 -11.61 17.10
C PHE A 464 16.66 -12.96 17.53
N PHE A 465 17.81 -12.91 18.19
CA PHE A 465 18.63 -14.07 18.50
C PHE A 465 18.87 -14.18 20.00
N PHE A 466 18.91 -15.40 20.51
CA PHE A 466 19.25 -15.71 21.88
C PHE A 466 19.86 -17.13 21.98
N GLN A 467 20.61 -17.36 23.05
CA GLN A 467 21.28 -18.64 23.25
C GLN A 467 20.72 -19.33 24.51
N PRO A 468 19.88 -20.37 24.37
CA PRO A 468 19.39 -21.11 25.51
C PRO A 468 20.47 -21.96 26.14
N SER A 469 20.33 -22.22 27.47
CA SER A 469 21.17 -23.12 28.20
C SER A 469 21.01 -24.56 27.69
N ALA A 470 22.06 -25.39 27.86
CA ALA A 470 22.02 -26.81 27.47
C ALA A 470 20.96 -27.63 28.24
N SER A 471 20.55 -27.16 29.42
CA SER A 471 19.55 -27.82 30.26
C SER A 471 18.10 -27.37 30.02
N ALA A 472 17.90 -26.36 29.17
CA ALA A 472 16.56 -25.83 28.89
C ALA A 472 15.71 -26.89 28.17
N LYS A 473 14.47 -27.11 28.66
CA LYS A 473 13.51 -28.06 28.08
C LYS A 473 12.45 -27.36 27.25
N LYS A 474 12.15 -26.15 27.61
CA LYS A 474 11.07 -25.37 27.00
C LYS A 474 11.49 -23.92 26.83
N ILE A 475 11.40 -23.42 25.61
CA ILE A 475 11.65 -22.02 25.30
C ILE A 475 10.35 -21.33 24.94
N THR A 476 10.12 -20.18 25.54
CA THR A 476 9.02 -19.29 25.16
C THR A 476 9.59 -17.92 24.77
N VAL A 477 9.20 -17.40 23.62
CA VAL A 477 9.40 -15.98 23.31
C VAL A 477 8.08 -15.25 23.49
N ARG A 478 8.15 -14.12 24.16
CA ARG A 478 7.01 -13.22 24.40
C ARG A 478 7.33 -11.86 23.81
N ALA A 479 6.45 -11.37 22.92
CA ALA A 479 6.52 -10.07 22.31
C ALA A 479 5.33 -9.23 22.78
N THR A 480 5.59 -8.02 23.26
CA THR A 480 4.55 -7.05 23.63
C THR A 480 4.60 -5.90 22.65
N ASP A 481 3.52 -5.66 21.92
CA ASP A 481 3.44 -4.56 20.96
C ASP A 481 3.35 -3.20 21.64
N ARG A 482 3.41 -2.13 20.86
CA ARG A 482 3.34 -0.74 21.36
C ARG A 482 1.99 -0.38 22.01
N PHE A 483 0.96 -1.19 21.80
CA PHE A 483 -0.39 -1.02 22.36
C PHE A 483 -0.66 -1.88 23.58
N GLY A 484 0.32 -2.69 24.01
CA GLY A 484 0.24 -3.59 25.15
C GLY A 484 -0.34 -4.98 24.80
N GLY A 485 -0.55 -5.28 23.52
CA GLY A 485 -0.91 -6.63 23.07
C GLY A 485 0.27 -7.60 23.28
N VAL A 486 0.00 -8.77 23.87
CA VAL A 486 1.03 -9.77 24.18
C VAL A 486 0.85 -10.99 23.29
N TYR A 487 1.91 -11.35 22.59
CA TYR A 487 1.99 -12.51 21.70
C TYR A 487 3.10 -13.44 22.17
N SER A 488 2.91 -14.74 22.06
CA SER A 488 3.94 -15.68 22.48
C SER A 488 3.95 -16.94 21.63
N GLU A 489 5.16 -17.47 21.41
CA GLU A 489 5.36 -18.79 20.83
C GLU A 489 6.24 -19.61 21.74
N THR A 490 5.96 -20.91 21.81
CA THR A 490 6.65 -21.84 22.71
C THR A 490 7.11 -23.05 21.94
N MET A 491 8.36 -23.46 22.18
CA MET A 491 9.00 -24.64 21.63
C MET A 491 9.54 -25.53 22.73
N THR A 492 9.28 -26.83 22.66
CA THR A 492 9.90 -27.83 23.50
C THR A 492 11.21 -28.27 22.84
N LEU A 493 12.32 -28.25 23.59
CA LEU A 493 13.61 -28.74 23.12
C LEU A 493 13.72 -30.24 23.38
N ALA A 494 14.35 -30.93 22.41
CA ALA A 494 14.57 -32.37 22.50
C ALA A 494 15.70 -32.74 23.47
#